data_872fc25c2efb9f411071e2c54afd1f0b
#
_entry.id   872fc25c2efb9f411071e2c54afd1f0b
#
_cell.length_a   1.000
_cell.length_b   1.000
_cell.length_c   1.000
_cell.angle_alpha   90.00
_cell.angle_beta   90.00
_cell.angle_gamma   90.00
#
_symmetry.space_group_name_H-M   'P 1'
#
loop_
_entity.id
_entity.type
_entity.pdbx_description
1 polymer ?
#
loop_
_entity_poly.entity_id
_entity_poly.type
_entity_poly.pdbx_seq_one_letter_code
_entity_poly.pdbx_strand_id
1 'polypeptide(L)'
;MSPSHNSVNATGETKRRVLVVDDEPTLRLGFSYALTDRDTHVDTASTGRQALDKIKEHAYDIIILDLRMPDIDGLGVIETLRLSGNLVPIVLCSAALTIGAARRAIQHRVPDFLLKPIRPIDLRDVVEFILNPPDNPLSHAMRAARAGKMETAIQHLLAEAEHDRTCAAWIEVLDSVIRPPDDIESPDTPKGLSSLGLLAFRSSKSL
;
A
#
# COMPACT_ATOMS: atom_id res chain seq x y z
N MET A 1 -1.58 26.89 3.11
CA MET A 1 -0.23 26.93 2.49
C MET A 1 0.69 26.18 3.42
N SER A 2 0.99 24.93 3.13
CA SER A 2 1.90 24.10 3.93
C SER A 2 3.29 24.16 3.30
N PRO A 3 4.36 24.36 4.08
CA PRO A 3 5.71 24.36 3.53
C PRO A 3 6.13 22.92 3.23
N SER A 4 6.31 22.63 1.95
CA SER A 4 7.00 21.41 1.50
C SER A 4 8.49 21.54 1.86
N HIS A 5 8.89 20.92 2.95
CA HIS A 5 10.29 20.72 3.27
C HIS A 5 10.78 19.43 2.61
N ASN A 6 10.97 19.46 1.30
CA ASN A 6 11.73 18.43 0.61
C ASN A 6 13.21 18.64 0.89
N SER A 7 13.88 17.67 1.52
CA SER A 7 15.33 17.66 1.60
C SER A 7 15.92 17.48 0.20
N VAL A 8 16.83 18.34 -0.20
CA VAL A 8 17.47 18.34 -1.52
C VAL A 8 18.78 17.54 -1.42
N ASN A 9 19.06 16.69 -2.39
CA ASN A 9 20.36 16.03 -2.49
C ASN A 9 21.46 17.00 -2.96
N ALA A 10 22.73 16.53 -2.99
CA ALA A 10 23.88 17.35 -3.41
C ALA A 10 23.81 17.81 -4.88
N THR A 11 22.88 17.29 -5.68
CA THR A 11 22.62 17.65 -7.09
C THR A 11 21.42 18.59 -7.25
N GLY A 12 20.77 19.00 -6.14
CA GLY A 12 19.60 19.90 -6.20
C GLY A 12 18.27 19.16 -6.45
N GLU A 13 18.25 17.84 -6.49
CA GLU A 13 17.04 17.04 -6.62
C GLU A 13 16.40 16.75 -5.27
N THR A 14 15.08 16.74 -5.24
CA THR A 14 14.32 16.44 -4.02
C THR A 14 14.38 14.94 -3.70
N LYS A 15 14.87 14.59 -2.50
CA LYS A 15 14.86 13.21 -2.02
C LYS A 15 13.45 12.74 -1.77
N ARG A 16 13.16 11.51 -2.18
CA ARG A 16 11.94 10.79 -1.77
C ARG A 16 11.95 10.59 -0.26
N ARG A 17 10.79 10.74 0.35
CA ARG A 17 10.67 10.54 1.79
C ARG A 17 9.69 9.41 2.10
N VAL A 18 10.18 8.37 2.74
CA VAL A 18 9.42 7.17 3.07
C VAL A 18 9.25 7.08 4.59
N LEU A 19 8.06 6.74 5.06
CA LEU A 19 7.82 6.42 6.46
C LEU A 19 7.59 4.92 6.61
N VAL A 20 8.37 4.26 7.46
CA VAL A 20 8.20 2.85 7.84
C VAL A 20 7.62 2.78 9.24
N VAL A 21 6.43 2.17 9.36
CA VAL A 21 5.69 2.05 10.62
C VAL A 21 5.47 0.58 10.93
N ASP A 22 6.12 0.09 11.97
CA ASP A 22 6.03 -1.32 12.41
C ASP A 22 6.44 -1.38 13.87
N ASP A 23 5.72 -2.07 14.75
CA ASP A 23 6.05 -2.16 16.17
C ASP A 23 7.22 -3.11 16.43
N GLU A 24 7.51 -4.02 15.50
CA GLU A 24 8.64 -4.95 15.59
C GLU A 24 9.97 -4.27 15.17
N PRO A 25 10.93 -4.06 16.11
CA PRO A 25 12.16 -3.32 15.81
C PRO A 25 13.00 -3.93 14.68
N THR A 26 13.05 -5.27 14.60
CA THR A 26 13.83 -5.99 13.59
C THR A 26 13.27 -5.78 12.18
N LEU A 27 11.94 -5.86 12.00
CA LEU A 27 11.28 -5.61 10.71
C LEU A 27 11.42 -4.14 10.32
N ARG A 28 11.17 -3.23 11.25
CA ARG A 28 11.30 -1.78 11.03
C ARG A 28 12.71 -1.41 10.57
N LEU A 29 13.74 -1.96 11.22
CA LEU A 29 15.14 -1.74 10.82
C LEU A 29 15.43 -2.36 9.45
N GLY A 30 14.99 -3.60 9.21
CA GLY A 30 15.17 -4.29 7.94
C GLY A 30 14.53 -3.57 6.77
N PHE A 31 13.31 -3.07 6.93
CA PHE A 31 12.60 -2.29 5.91
C PHE A 31 13.27 -0.93 5.68
N SER A 32 13.70 -0.26 6.75
CA SER A 32 14.47 0.98 6.62
C SER A 32 15.74 0.78 5.81
N TYR A 33 16.51 -0.26 6.11
CA TYR A 33 17.71 -0.61 5.34
C TYR A 33 17.39 -0.94 3.87
N ALA A 34 16.30 -1.68 3.65
CA ALA A 34 15.89 -2.06 2.30
C ALA A 34 15.57 -0.87 1.42
N LEU A 35 15.01 0.19 1.98
CA LEU A 35 14.50 1.35 1.24
C LEU A 35 15.44 2.54 1.22
N THR A 36 16.47 2.56 2.08
CA THR A 36 17.43 3.67 2.12
C THR A 36 18.40 3.58 0.94
N ASP A 37 18.49 4.65 0.17
CA ASP A 37 19.47 4.84 -0.89
C ASP A 37 19.91 6.31 -0.99
N ARG A 38 20.57 6.69 -2.10
CA ARG A 38 21.06 8.07 -2.31
C ARG A 38 19.92 9.10 -2.42
N ASP A 39 18.79 8.66 -2.98
CA ASP A 39 17.67 9.51 -3.36
C ASP A 39 16.44 9.30 -2.46
N THR A 40 16.56 8.43 -1.45
CA THR A 40 15.47 8.09 -0.52
C THR A 40 15.90 8.34 0.92
N HIS A 41 15.13 9.14 1.64
CA HIS A 41 15.22 9.30 3.08
C HIS A 41 14.12 8.47 3.76
N VAL A 42 14.50 7.66 4.73
CA VAL A 42 13.56 6.79 5.45
C VAL A 42 13.45 7.22 6.91
N ASP A 43 12.26 7.66 7.29
CA ASP A 43 11.88 7.83 8.69
C ASP A 43 11.21 6.56 9.22
N THR A 44 11.24 6.36 10.52
CA THR A 44 10.61 5.21 11.16
C THR A 44 9.69 5.62 12.30
N ALA A 45 8.63 4.85 12.53
CA ALA A 45 7.75 4.96 13.70
C ALA A 45 7.44 3.57 14.25
N SER A 46 7.30 3.45 15.56
CA SER A 46 7.02 2.17 16.24
C SER A 46 5.56 2.03 16.67
N THR A 47 4.75 3.07 16.51
CA THR A 47 3.31 3.08 16.84
C THR A 47 2.52 3.94 15.86
N GLY A 48 1.21 3.69 15.77
CA GLY A 48 0.31 4.48 14.94
C GLY A 48 0.30 5.96 15.34
N ARG A 49 0.37 6.25 16.64
CA ARG A 49 0.45 7.63 17.15
C ARG A 49 1.71 8.33 16.69
N GLN A 50 2.88 7.71 16.84
CA GLN A 50 4.14 8.28 16.34
C GLN A 50 4.10 8.52 14.82
N ALA A 51 3.48 7.60 14.07
CA ALA A 51 3.31 7.78 12.63
C ALA A 51 2.48 9.03 12.32
N LEU A 52 1.31 9.18 12.98
CA LEU A 52 0.45 10.35 12.77
C LEU A 52 1.13 11.67 13.16
N ASP A 53 1.94 11.69 14.21
CA ASP A 53 2.67 12.90 14.62
C ASP A 53 3.74 13.26 13.59
N LYS A 54 4.53 12.30 13.11
CA LYS A 54 5.51 12.51 12.02
C LYS A 54 4.86 13.01 10.72
N ILE A 55 3.69 12.49 10.36
CA ILE A 55 2.97 12.89 9.14
C ILE A 55 2.42 14.32 9.25
N LYS A 56 2.16 14.84 10.45
CA LYS A 56 1.82 16.26 10.64
C LYS A 56 3.02 17.17 10.43
N GLU A 57 4.22 16.71 10.80
CA GLU A 57 5.45 17.50 10.72
C GLU A 57 6.09 17.45 9.33
N HIS A 58 5.92 16.32 8.61
CA HIS A 58 6.61 16.07 7.36
C HIS A 58 5.66 15.48 6.30
N ALA A 59 5.87 15.87 5.05
CA ALA A 59 5.25 15.21 3.90
C ALA A 59 6.04 13.93 3.54
N TYR A 60 5.33 12.86 3.24
CA TYR A 60 5.87 11.60 2.77
C TYR A 60 5.35 11.27 1.39
N ASP A 61 6.19 10.64 0.56
CA ASP A 61 5.81 10.16 -0.78
C ASP A 61 5.11 8.81 -0.70
N ILE A 62 5.44 8.00 0.33
CA ILE A 62 4.81 6.70 0.59
C ILE A 62 4.98 6.30 2.07
N ILE A 63 4.02 5.54 2.58
CA ILE A 63 4.05 4.98 3.93
C ILE A 63 3.98 3.44 3.84
N ILE A 64 4.92 2.76 4.48
CA ILE A 64 4.88 1.32 4.72
C ILE A 64 4.32 1.13 6.12
N LEU A 65 3.16 0.52 6.24
CA LEU A 65 2.37 0.53 7.46
C LEU A 65 2.00 -0.88 7.90
N ASP A 66 2.42 -1.26 9.08
CA ASP A 66 1.92 -2.50 9.67
C ASP A 66 0.44 -2.40 10.04
N LEU A 67 -0.30 -3.47 9.79
CA LEU A 67 -1.72 -3.54 10.13
C LEU A 67 -1.95 -3.64 11.63
N ARG A 68 -1.11 -4.44 12.33
CA ARG A 68 -1.34 -4.76 13.73
C ARG A 68 -0.28 -4.12 14.62
N MET A 69 -0.65 -3.05 15.26
CA MET A 69 0.19 -2.32 16.21
C MET A 69 -0.57 -2.08 17.51
N PRO A 70 0.12 -1.96 18.66
CA PRO A 70 -0.49 -1.45 19.87
C PRO A 70 -0.91 0.02 19.68
N ASP A 71 -1.84 0.51 20.47
CA ASP A 71 -2.46 1.84 20.49
C ASP A 71 -3.43 2.12 19.33
N ILE A 72 -2.93 2.53 18.18
CA ILE A 72 -3.70 2.77 16.94
C ILE A 72 -3.19 1.80 15.87
N ASP A 73 -4.06 0.89 15.44
CA ASP A 73 -3.75 -0.06 14.38
C ASP A 73 -3.62 0.61 13.00
N GLY A 74 -3.11 -0.15 12.02
CA GLY A 74 -2.88 0.40 10.67
C GLY A 74 -4.15 0.94 10.02
N LEU A 75 -5.32 0.32 10.23
CA LEU A 75 -6.58 0.83 9.70
C LEU A 75 -6.98 2.15 10.37
N GLY A 76 -6.80 2.28 11.67
CA GLY A 76 -7.06 3.53 12.40
C GLY A 76 -6.15 4.67 11.93
N VAL A 77 -4.89 4.39 11.62
CA VAL A 77 -3.99 5.37 11.00
C VAL A 77 -4.52 5.79 9.63
N ILE A 78 -4.88 4.84 8.77
CA ILE A 78 -5.42 5.10 7.43
C ILE A 78 -6.68 5.97 7.52
N GLU A 79 -7.64 5.60 8.37
CA GLU A 79 -8.89 6.35 8.55
C GLU A 79 -8.62 7.80 8.98
N THR A 80 -7.73 7.99 9.95
CA THR A 80 -7.35 9.33 10.44
C THR A 80 -6.75 10.19 9.31
N LEU A 81 -5.86 9.61 8.49
CA LEU A 81 -5.26 10.32 7.36
C LEU A 81 -6.30 10.69 6.31
N ARG A 82 -7.17 9.76 5.94
CA ARG A 82 -8.20 10.02 4.91
C ARG A 82 -9.23 11.04 5.37
N LEU A 83 -9.60 11.04 6.65
CA LEU A 83 -10.48 12.07 7.24
C LEU A 83 -9.84 13.46 7.21
N SER A 84 -8.51 13.57 7.34
CA SER A 84 -7.78 14.83 7.21
C SER A 84 -7.51 15.25 5.75
N GLY A 85 -7.99 14.47 4.77
CA GLY A 85 -7.75 14.72 3.34
C GLY A 85 -6.36 14.31 2.84
N ASN A 86 -5.55 13.67 3.67
CA ASN A 86 -4.24 13.17 3.26
C ASN A 86 -4.39 11.89 2.45
N LEU A 87 -3.98 11.92 1.18
CA LEU A 87 -4.08 10.82 0.21
C LEU A 87 -2.73 10.16 -0.09
N VAL A 88 -1.73 10.34 0.76
CA VAL A 88 -0.43 9.70 0.60
C VAL A 88 -0.59 8.20 0.30
N PRO A 89 0.14 7.64 -0.67
CA PRO A 89 0.15 6.20 -0.93
C PRO A 89 0.57 5.41 0.31
N ILE A 90 -0.11 4.30 0.58
CA ILE A 90 0.17 3.44 1.73
C ILE A 90 0.27 2.00 1.24
N VAL A 91 1.32 1.30 1.64
CA VAL A 91 1.44 -0.15 1.53
C VAL A 91 1.13 -0.76 2.89
N LEU A 92 0.06 -1.52 2.97
CA LEU A 92 -0.35 -2.15 4.22
C LEU A 92 0.34 -3.52 4.36
N CYS A 93 1.12 -3.69 5.42
CA CYS A 93 1.84 -4.92 5.73
C CYS A 93 1.08 -5.72 6.79
N SER A 94 0.99 -7.05 6.65
CA SER A 94 0.32 -7.89 7.65
C SER A 94 0.80 -9.33 7.62
N ALA A 95 0.84 -9.99 8.79
CA ALA A 95 1.03 -11.43 8.87
C ALA A 95 -0.22 -12.22 8.43
N ALA A 96 -1.41 -11.61 8.57
CA ALA A 96 -2.67 -12.17 8.12
C ALA A 96 -3.60 -11.02 7.70
N LEU A 97 -4.08 -11.08 6.47
CA LEU A 97 -5.03 -10.11 5.91
C LEU A 97 -6.40 -10.78 5.80
N THR A 98 -7.36 -10.31 6.59
CA THR A 98 -8.76 -10.75 6.45
C THR A 98 -9.44 -9.99 5.31
N ILE A 99 -10.49 -10.59 4.71
CA ILE A 99 -11.31 -9.93 3.68
C ILE A 99 -11.85 -8.60 4.19
N GLY A 100 -12.34 -8.57 5.43
CA GLY A 100 -12.87 -7.36 6.04
C GLY A 100 -11.83 -6.24 6.14
N ALA A 101 -10.59 -6.56 6.57
CA ALA A 101 -9.50 -5.60 6.64
C ALA A 101 -9.09 -5.11 5.25
N ALA A 102 -8.94 -6.01 4.26
CA ALA A 102 -8.63 -5.65 2.87
C ALA A 102 -9.70 -4.73 2.30
N ARG A 103 -10.99 -5.07 2.47
CA ARG A 103 -12.11 -4.26 1.99
C ARG A 103 -12.11 -2.86 2.62
N ARG A 104 -11.94 -2.75 3.95
CA ARG A 104 -11.84 -1.44 4.63
C ARG A 104 -10.67 -0.62 4.08
N ALA A 105 -9.50 -1.21 3.92
CA ALA A 105 -8.34 -0.51 3.39
C ALA A 105 -8.61 0.01 1.96
N ILE A 106 -9.17 -0.81 1.07
CA ILE A 106 -9.52 -0.41 -0.30
C ILE A 106 -10.59 0.70 -0.30
N GLN A 107 -11.62 0.62 0.55
CA GLN A 107 -12.61 1.70 0.73
C GLN A 107 -11.95 3.03 1.11
N HIS A 108 -10.86 2.96 1.87
CA HIS A 108 -10.01 4.09 2.21
C HIS A 108 -8.89 4.38 1.18
N ARG A 109 -9.00 3.86 -0.04
CA ARG A 109 -8.06 4.10 -1.16
C ARG A 109 -6.66 3.55 -0.89
N VAL A 110 -6.58 2.42 -0.22
CA VAL A 110 -5.33 1.67 0.03
C VAL A 110 -5.48 0.27 -0.57
N PRO A 111 -5.21 0.09 -1.87
CA PRO A 111 -5.26 -1.22 -2.51
C PRO A 111 -3.95 -2.02 -2.39
N ASP A 112 -2.90 -1.43 -1.85
CA ASP A 112 -1.56 -2.01 -1.85
C ASP A 112 -1.28 -2.78 -0.55
N PHE A 113 -1.05 -4.09 -0.68
CA PHE A 113 -0.84 -5.00 0.44
C PHE A 113 0.43 -5.83 0.27
N LEU A 114 1.14 -6.09 1.37
CA LEU A 114 2.21 -7.07 1.46
C LEU A 114 1.96 -8.02 2.62
N LEU A 115 2.09 -9.32 2.37
CA LEU A 115 1.97 -10.35 3.40
C LEU A 115 3.34 -10.69 3.98
N LYS A 116 3.44 -10.64 5.30
CA LYS A 116 4.63 -11.07 6.04
C LYS A 116 4.76 -12.61 5.96
N PRO A 117 5.97 -13.18 5.75
CA PRO A 117 7.27 -12.51 5.75
C PRO A 117 7.56 -11.80 4.42
N ILE A 118 7.98 -10.52 4.50
CA ILE A 118 8.25 -9.65 3.35
C ILE A 118 9.76 -9.68 3.08
N ARG A 119 10.15 -10.05 1.84
CA ARG A 119 11.55 -9.96 1.43
C ARG A 119 11.90 -8.50 1.08
N PRO A 120 13.13 -8.06 1.37
CA PRO A 120 13.59 -6.71 1.02
C PRO A 120 13.37 -6.33 -0.45
N ILE A 121 13.53 -7.31 -1.36
CA ILE A 121 13.32 -7.09 -2.78
C ILE A 121 11.85 -6.83 -3.12
N ASP A 122 10.91 -7.59 -2.53
CA ASP A 122 9.49 -7.42 -2.76
C ASP A 122 9.01 -6.03 -2.29
N LEU A 123 9.54 -5.57 -1.14
CA LEU A 123 9.23 -4.25 -0.61
C LEU A 123 9.71 -3.13 -1.54
N ARG A 124 10.96 -3.20 -2.03
CA ARG A 124 11.51 -2.21 -2.98
C ARG A 124 10.68 -2.14 -4.26
N ASP A 125 10.38 -3.30 -4.78
CA ASP A 125 9.68 -3.42 -6.05
C ASP A 125 8.25 -2.84 -5.95
N VAL A 126 7.53 -3.06 -4.83
CA VAL A 126 6.21 -2.45 -4.59
C VAL A 126 6.33 -0.94 -4.45
N VAL A 127 7.30 -0.45 -3.71
CA VAL A 127 7.55 1.00 -3.56
C VAL A 127 7.83 1.63 -4.93
N GLU A 128 8.68 1.00 -5.74
CA GLU A 128 9.01 1.50 -7.08
C GLU A 128 7.79 1.47 -8.01
N PHE A 129 7.00 0.40 -7.98
CA PHE A 129 5.74 0.30 -8.74
C PHE A 129 4.74 1.40 -8.38
N ILE A 130 4.67 1.81 -7.11
CA ILE A 130 3.75 2.85 -6.67
C ILE A 130 4.26 4.24 -7.02
N LEU A 131 5.55 4.50 -6.85
CA LEU A 131 6.14 5.81 -7.09
C LEU A 131 6.45 6.07 -8.56
N ASN A 132 6.86 5.03 -9.31
CA ASN A 132 7.15 5.08 -10.74
C ASN A 132 6.37 3.99 -11.49
N PRO A 133 5.04 4.09 -11.55
CA PRO A 133 4.21 3.04 -12.14
C PRO A 133 4.50 2.89 -13.63
N PRO A 134 4.75 1.64 -14.12
CA PRO A 134 4.87 1.39 -15.56
C PRO A 134 3.55 1.71 -16.28
N ASP A 135 3.63 1.94 -17.57
CA ASP A 135 2.44 2.19 -18.40
C ASP A 135 1.81 0.87 -18.84
N ASN A 136 0.98 0.28 -17.98
CA ASN A 136 0.27 -0.96 -18.24
C ASN A 136 -1.11 -0.97 -17.55
N PRO A 137 -2.04 -1.89 -17.95
CA PRO A 137 -3.39 -1.96 -17.42
C PRO A 137 -3.46 -2.11 -15.89
N LEU A 138 -2.56 -2.92 -15.29
CA LEU A 138 -2.51 -3.10 -13.84
C LEU A 138 -2.17 -1.79 -13.13
N SER A 139 -1.18 -1.04 -13.62
CA SER A 139 -0.82 0.27 -13.04
C SER A 139 -1.95 1.28 -13.16
N HIS A 140 -2.66 1.30 -14.28
CA HIS A 140 -3.82 2.15 -14.49
C HIS A 140 -4.94 1.78 -13.51
N ALA A 141 -5.21 0.48 -13.34
CA ALA A 141 -6.20 -0.02 -12.41
C ALA A 141 -5.86 0.36 -10.95
N MET A 142 -4.63 0.13 -10.52
CA MET A 142 -4.20 0.44 -9.16
C MET A 142 -4.24 1.95 -8.89
N ARG A 143 -3.87 2.77 -9.88
CA ARG A 143 -4.01 4.24 -9.79
C ARG A 143 -5.47 4.66 -9.67
N ALA A 144 -6.37 4.07 -10.45
CA ALA A 144 -7.81 4.32 -10.36
C ALA A 144 -8.36 3.90 -8.99
N ALA A 145 -7.97 2.74 -8.47
CA ALA A 145 -8.37 2.26 -7.14
C ALA A 145 -7.91 3.21 -6.02
N ARG A 146 -6.65 3.69 -6.06
CA ARG A 146 -6.14 4.70 -5.11
C ARG A 146 -6.90 6.04 -5.22
N ALA A 147 -7.43 6.36 -6.41
CA ALA A 147 -8.29 7.53 -6.60
C ALA A 147 -9.76 7.30 -6.17
N GLY A 148 -10.11 6.08 -5.73
CA GLY A 148 -11.48 5.70 -5.36
C GLY A 148 -12.40 5.43 -6.54
N LYS A 149 -11.86 5.24 -7.75
CA LYS A 149 -12.60 4.98 -9.00
C LYS A 149 -12.63 3.47 -9.29
N MET A 150 -13.37 2.71 -8.48
CA MET A 150 -13.33 1.24 -8.52
C MET A 150 -13.83 0.65 -9.84
N GLU A 151 -14.91 1.18 -10.40
CA GLU A 151 -15.42 0.73 -11.70
C GLU A 151 -14.40 0.96 -12.82
N THR A 152 -13.71 2.10 -12.79
CA THR A 152 -12.62 2.40 -13.74
C THR A 152 -11.45 1.44 -13.56
N ALA A 153 -11.10 1.10 -12.31
CA ALA A 153 -10.06 0.12 -12.03
C ALA A 153 -10.40 -1.26 -12.61
N ILE A 154 -11.64 -1.73 -12.42
CA ILE A 154 -12.12 -3.00 -12.99
C ILE A 154 -12.08 -2.96 -14.53
N GLN A 155 -12.47 -1.86 -15.16
CA GLN A 155 -12.42 -1.72 -16.62
C GLN A 155 -11.00 -1.88 -17.18
N HIS A 156 -9.99 -1.34 -16.51
CA HIS A 156 -8.59 -1.52 -16.91
C HIS A 156 -8.11 -2.97 -16.78
N LEU A 157 -8.62 -3.73 -15.82
CA LEU A 157 -8.23 -5.12 -15.59
C LEU A 157 -8.94 -6.10 -16.52
N LEU A 158 -10.17 -5.80 -16.94
CA LEU A 158 -10.99 -6.70 -17.77
C LEU A 158 -10.33 -7.05 -19.10
N ALA A 159 -9.60 -6.11 -19.70
CA ALA A 159 -8.91 -6.34 -20.98
C ALA A 159 -7.81 -7.41 -20.88
N GLU A 160 -7.22 -7.59 -19.71
CA GLU A 160 -6.11 -8.51 -19.48
C GLU A 160 -6.51 -9.75 -18.68
N ALA A 161 -7.72 -9.79 -18.10
CA ALA A 161 -8.16 -10.82 -17.18
C ALA A 161 -8.18 -12.24 -17.77
N GLU A 162 -8.38 -12.36 -19.09
CA GLU A 162 -8.34 -13.66 -19.79
C GLU A 162 -6.92 -14.25 -19.86
N HIS A 163 -5.90 -13.40 -19.83
CA HIS A 163 -4.49 -13.77 -20.01
C HIS A 163 -3.69 -13.67 -18.71
N ASP A 164 -4.16 -12.88 -17.74
CA ASP A 164 -3.48 -12.67 -16.48
C ASP A 164 -4.38 -12.96 -15.27
N ARG A 165 -4.05 -14.05 -14.55
CA ARG A 165 -4.75 -14.46 -13.33
C ARG A 165 -4.69 -13.41 -12.22
N THR A 166 -3.70 -12.53 -12.23
CA THR A 166 -3.58 -11.44 -11.27
C THR A 166 -4.67 -10.40 -11.50
N CYS A 167 -4.89 -10.04 -12.76
CA CYS A 167 -5.96 -9.12 -13.13
C CYS A 167 -7.34 -9.70 -12.75
N ALA A 168 -7.57 -10.98 -13.03
CA ALA A 168 -8.81 -11.65 -12.65
C ALA A 168 -9.04 -11.63 -11.12
N ALA A 169 -8.01 -11.95 -10.32
CA ALA A 169 -8.10 -11.93 -8.86
C ALA A 169 -8.37 -10.52 -8.31
N TRP A 170 -7.76 -9.49 -8.89
CA TRP A 170 -8.03 -8.12 -8.49
C TRP A 170 -9.45 -7.66 -8.83
N ILE A 171 -10.03 -8.12 -9.95
CA ILE A 171 -11.43 -7.84 -10.29
C ILE A 171 -12.34 -8.36 -9.20
N GLU A 172 -12.17 -9.59 -8.74
CA GLU A 172 -12.98 -10.17 -7.67
C GLU A 172 -12.91 -9.36 -6.37
N VAL A 173 -11.70 -8.90 -5.99
CA VAL A 173 -11.52 -8.09 -4.80
C VAL A 173 -12.19 -6.72 -4.93
N LEU A 174 -11.97 -6.03 -6.05
CA LEU A 174 -12.54 -4.70 -6.27
C LEU A 174 -14.07 -4.77 -6.40
N ASP A 175 -14.60 -5.80 -7.06
CA ASP A 175 -16.06 -6.00 -7.16
C ASP A 175 -16.68 -6.27 -5.77
N SER A 176 -16.01 -7.01 -4.91
CA SER A 176 -16.46 -7.23 -3.52
C SER A 176 -16.52 -5.96 -2.68
N VAL A 177 -15.76 -4.93 -3.05
CA VAL A 177 -15.80 -3.61 -2.40
C VAL A 177 -17.03 -2.83 -2.85
N ILE A 178 -17.38 -2.92 -4.17
CA ILE A 178 -18.50 -2.22 -4.76
C ILE A 178 -19.82 -2.90 -4.36
N ARG A 179 -19.84 -4.24 -4.40
CA ARG A 179 -21.01 -5.09 -4.16
C ARG A 179 -20.74 -6.03 -3.00
N PRO A 180 -20.83 -5.56 -1.77
CA PRO A 180 -20.62 -6.44 -0.63
C PRO A 180 -21.68 -7.56 -0.66
N PRO A 181 -21.28 -8.83 -0.51
CA PRO A 181 -22.24 -9.91 -0.32
C PRO A 181 -23.05 -9.68 0.95
N ASP A 182 -24.34 -10.04 0.90
CA ASP A 182 -25.34 -9.76 1.94
C ASP A 182 -25.04 -10.45 3.30
N ASP A 183 -24.14 -11.46 3.32
CA ASP A 183 -23.74 -12.22 4.51
C ASP A 183 -22.22 -12.39 4.59
N ILE A 184 -21.53 -11.55 5.36
CA ILE A 184 -20.15 -11.89 5.75
C ILE A 184 -19.92 -11.69 7.25
N GLU A 185 -20.29 -12.69 8.02
CA GLU A 185 -19.54 -13.18 9.15
C GLU A 185 -18.96 -14.55 8.79
N SER A 186 -17.89 -14.63 8.01
CA SER A 186 -17.16 -15.87 7.79
C SER A 186 -15.67 -15.63 8.03
N PRO A 187 -15.04 -16.40 8.96
CA PRO A 187 -13.64 -16.23 9.32
C PRO A 187 -12.66 -16.82 8.29
N ASP A 188 -13.15 -17.46 7.23
CA ASP A 188 -12.29 -18.14 6.25
C ASP A 188 -11.78 -17.16 5.19
N THR A 189 -10.50 -16.84 5.27
CA THR A 189 -9.78 -16.10 4.23
C THR A 189 -9.80 -16.92 2.93
N PRO A 190 -10.36 -16.42 1.81
CA PRO A 190 -10.21 -17.09 0.53
C PRO A 190 -8.73 -17.27 0.21
N LYS A 191 -8.35 -18.47 -0.23
CA LYS A 191 -6.96 -18.80 -0.62
C LYS A 191 -6.36 -17.87 -1.68
N GLY A 192 -7.18 -17.04 -2.35
CA GLY A 192 -6.77 -16.04 -3.32
C GLY A 192 -6.21 -14.74 -2.71
N LEU A 193 -6.68 -14.30 -1.53
CA LEU A 193 -6.20 -13.06 -0.91
C LEU A 193 -4.79 -13.16 -0.33
N SER A 194 -4.35 -14.36 0.09
CA SER A 194 -2.97 -14.59 0.55
C SER A 194 -1.93 -14.41 -0.56
N SER A 195 -2.34 -14.46 -1.81
CA SER A 195 -1.48 -14.30 -2.98
C SER A 195 -1.61 -12.93 -3.66
N LEU A 196 -2.57 -12.08 -3.28
CA LEU A 196 -2.86 -10.82 -3.99
C LEU A 196 -1.73 -9.80 -3.92
N GLY A 197 -1.10 -9.62 -2.78
CA GLY A 197 0.08 -8.75 -2.66
C GLY A 197 1.27 -9.25 -3.48
N LEU A 198 1.48 -10.56 -3.53
CA LEU A 198 2.51 -11.23 -4.34
C LEU A 198 2.16 -11.29 -5.83
N LEU A 199 0.87 -11.36 -6.18
CA LEU A 199 0.40 -11.50 -7.55
C LEU A 199 0.49 -10.18 -8.33
N ALA A 200 0.07 -9.06 -7.74
CA ALA A 200 0.24 -7.74 -8.35
C ALA A 200 1.70 -7.48 -8.75
N PHE A 201 2.60 -8.06 -7.99
CA PHE A 201 4.04 -7.90 -8.10
C PHE A 201 4.71 -8.85 -9.10
N ARG A 202 4.29 -10.11 -9.19
CA ARG A 202 4.92 -11.09 -10.10
C ARG A 202 4.60 -10.84 -11.58
N SER A 203 3.44 -10.29 -11.90
CA SER A 203 3.02 -10.02 -13.27
C SER A 203 3.85 -8.93 -13.96
N SER A 204 4.47 -8.01 -13.21
CA SER A 204 5.33 -6.97 -13.79
C SER A 204 6.71 -7.46 -14.23
N LYS A 205 7.10 -8.69 -13.89
CA LYS A 205 8.42 -9.29 -14.23
C LYS A 205 8.39 -10.32 -15.35
N SER A 206 7.25 -10.55 -16.00
CA SER A 206 7.12 -11.51 -17.10
C SER A 206 7.02 -10.84 -18.47
N LEU A 207 7.75 -9.73 -18.65
CA LEU A 207 8.04 -9.11 -19.96
C LEU A 207 9.52 -8.87 -20.10
#